data_ee3862ab162f0690f0493994550559a8
#
_entry.id   ee3862ab162f0690f0493994550559a8
#
_cell.length_a   1.000
_cell.length_b   1.000
_cell.length_c   1.000
_cell.angle_alpha   90.00
_cell.angle_beta   90.00
_cell.angle_gamma   90.00
#
_symmetry.space_group_name_H-M   'P 1'
#
loop_
_entity.id
_entity.type
_entity.pdbx_description
1 polymer ?
#
loop_
_entity_poly.entity_id
_entity_poly.type
_entity_poly.pdbx_seq_one_letter_code
_entity_poly.pdbx_strand_id
1 'polypeptide(L)'
;MDELLSIVQKAVDEKKGERPLLYDFRELNPFIDHVVICSAPRVRQTHAIADNIKDRVRENGYEIRAMEGNSESRWVLVDLNSIVVHVFMNEERDHFQLEKLYADLPHEDFSL
;
A
#
# COMPACT_ATOMS: atom_id res chain seq x y z
N MET A 1 -1.20 -16.37 4.91
CA MET A 1 -1.31 -14.89 4.83
C MET A 1 -2.46 -14.44 5.72
N ASP A 2 -2.28 -13.39 6.50
CA ASP A 2 -3.38 -12.97 7.35
C ASP A 2 -4.52 -12.33 6.54
N GLU A 3 -5.67 -12.22 7.16
CA GLU A 3 -6.89 -11.75 6.49
C GLU A 3 -6.74 -10.30 5.99
N LEU A 4 -6.16 -9.42 6.79
CA LEU A 4 -6.02 -8.01 6.41
C LEU A 4 -5.10 -7.85 5.20
N LEU A 5 -4.00 -8.59 5.15
CA LEU A 5 -3.12 -8.59 3.97
C LEU A 5 -3.86 -9.09 2.73
N SER A 6 -4.67 -10.13 2.86
CA SER A 6 -5.47 -10.63 1.73
C SER A 6 -6.46 -9.59 1.22
N ILE A 7 -7.10 -8.86 2.13
CA ILE A 7 -8.03 -7.78 1.76
C ILE A 7 -7.30 -6.68 0.99
N VAL A 8 -6.15 -6.27 1.48
CA VAL A 8 -5.33 -5.26 0.80
C VAL A 8 -4.90 -5.72 -0.59
N GLN A 9 -4.41 -6.96 -0.69
CA GLN A 9 -3.98 -7.54 -1.96
C GLN A 9 -5.10 -7.53 -3.00
N LYS A 10 -6.28 -7.98 -2.63
CA LYS A 10 -7.44 -8.01 -3.52
C LYS A 10 -7.88 -6.59 -3.90
N ALA A 11 -7.86 -5.66 -2.95
CA ALA A 11 -8.24 -4.28 -3.21
C ALA A 11 -7.31 -3.61 -4.22
N VAL A 12 -6.02 -3.85 -4.12
CA VAL A 12 -5.02 -3.34 -5.07
C VAL A 12 -5.25 -3.93 -6.45
N ASP A 13 -5.46 -5.25 -6.50
CA ASP A 13 -5.69 -5.95 -7.78
C ASP A 13 -6.97 -5.49 -8.48
N GLU A 14 -8.04 -5.28 -7.73
CA GLU A 14 -9.32 -4.82 -8.28
C GLU A 14 -9.21 -3.51 -9.08
N LYS A 15 -8.31 -2.64 -8.67
CA LYS A 15 -8.06 -1.35 -9.33
C LYS A 15 -6.78 -1.36 -10.15
N LYS A 16 -6.24 -2.54 -10.44
CA LYS A 16 -5.06 -2.73 -11.29
C LYS A 16 -3.83 -1.97 -10.80
N GLY A 17 -3.62 -1.97 -9.49
CA GLY A 17 -2.39 -1.44 -8.92
C GLY A 17 -1.18 -2.14 -9.52
N GLU A 18 -0.16 -1.36 -9.90
CA GLU A 18 1.01 -1.86 -10.60
C GLU A 18 2.15 -2.18 -9.65
N ARG A 19 2.94 -3.19 -10.01
CA ARG A 19 4.15 -3.59 -9.30
C ARG A 19 3.97 -3.68 -7.78
N PRO A 20 2.93 -4.39 -7.28
CA PRO A 20 2.72 -4.46 -5.83
C PRO A 20 3.79 -5.31 -5.16
N LEU A 21 4.38 -4.75 -4.12
CA LEU A 21 5.41 -5.41 -3.32
C LEU A 21 5.00 -5.44 -1.85
N LEU A 22 5.35 -6.52 -1.18
CA LEU A 22 5.11 -6.71 0.25
C LEU A 22 6.45 -6.81 0.96
N TYR A 23 6.66 -5.96 1.98
CA TYR A 23 7.85 -5.98 2.83
C TYR A 23 7.49 -6.42 4.23
N ASP A 24 8.33 -7.26 4.81
CA ASP A 24 8.21 -7.67 6.21
C ASP A 24 8.98 -6.67 7.08
N PHE A 25 8.26 -5.96 7.95
CA PHE A 25 8.80 -4.93 8.83
C PHE A 25 8.95 -5.38 10.28
N ARG A 26 8.64 -6.63 10.59
CA ARG A 26 8.53 -7.08 11.99
C ARG A 26 9.86 -6.99 12.76
N GLU A 27 10.99 -7.14 12.09
CA GLU A 27 12.29 -7.00 12.73
C GLU A 27 12.72 -5.54 12.87
N LEU A 28 12.16 -4.65 12.06
CA LEU A 28 12.54 -3.24 12.04
C LEU A 28 11.67 -2.38 12.95
N ASN A 29 10.41 -2.72 13.10
CA ASN A 29 9.44 -1.89 13.81
C ASN A 29 8.48 -2.77 14.62
N PRO A 30 8.33 -2.51 15.96
CA PRO A 30 7.46 -3.33 16.79
C PRO A 30 5.96 -3.12 16.54
N PHE A 31 5.58 -2.04 15.85
CA PHE A 31 4.17 -1.69 15.64
C PHE A 31 3.70 -2.00 14.21
N ILE A 32 4.61 -2.04 13.24
CA ILE A 32 4.27 -2.27 11.85
C ILE A 32 4.80 -3.64 11.43
N ASP A 33 3.89 -4.53 11.04
CA ASP A 33 4.26 -5.86 10.58
C ASP A 33 4.65 -5.87 9.10
N HIS A 34 3.94 -5.10 8.28
CA HIS A 34 4.13 -5.13 6.83
C HIS A 34 3.98 -3.75 6.22
N VAL A 35 4.73 -3.53 5.15
CA VAL A 35 4.57 -2.37 4.28
C VAL A 35 4.29 -2.87 2.88
N VAL A 36 3.29 -2.28 2.24
CA VAL A 36 2.92 -2.57 0.85
C VAL A 36 3.22 -1.34 0.01
N ILE A 37 3.82 -1.55 -1.15
CA ILE A 37 4.07 -0.49 -2.12
C ILE A 37 3.40 -0.90 -3.43
N CYS A 38 2.61 -0.01 -4.01
CA CYS A 38 2.04 -0.20 -5.33
C CYS A 38 1.93 1.16 -6.02
N SER A 39 1.61 1.16 -7.29
CA SER A 39 1.56 2.39 -8.05
C SER A 39 0.58 2.34 -9.21
N ALA A 40 0.36 3.49 -9.82
CA ALA A 40 -0.51 3.64 -10.98
C ALA A 40 0.04 4.73 -11.89
N PRO A 41 -0.33 4.73 -13.19
CA PRO A 41 0.20 5.70 -14.14
C PRO A 41 -0.35 7.12 -13.98
N ARG A 42 -1.49 7.28 -13.29
CA ARG A 42 -2.17 8.57 -13.16
C ARG A 42 -2.59 8.83 -11.72
N VAL A 43 -2.67 10.11 -11.37
CA VAL A 43 -3.13 10.55 -10.04
C VAL A 43 -4.51 9.99 -9.72
N ARG A 44 -5.44 10.07 -10.66
CA ARG A 44 -6.81 9.59 -10.47
C ARG A 44 -6.86 8.10 -10.11
N GLN A 45 -6.09 7.28 -10.80
CA GLN A 45 -6.04 5.85 -10.53
C GLN A 45 -5.34 5.56 -9.20
N THR A 46 -4.31 6.34 -8.87
CA THR A 46 -3.64 6.24 -7.56
C THR A 46 -4.64 6.42 -6.43
N HIS A 47 -5.50 7.43 -6.52
CA HIS A 47 -6.54 7.68 -5.52
C HIS A 47 -7.61 6.60 -5.51
N ALA A 48 -7.97 6.08 -6.68
CA ALA A 48 -8.94 5.00 -6.77
C ALA A 48 -8.46 3.74 -6.05
N ILE A 49 -7.17 3.42 -6.15
CA ILE A 49 -6.57 2.30 -5.42
C ILE A 49 -6.64 2.53 -3.91
N ALA A 50 -6.20 3.70 -3.46
CA ALA A 50 -6.22 4.04 -2.04
C ALA A 50 -7.63 4.01 -1.45
N ASP A 51 -8.59 4.57 -2.16
CA ASP A 51 -9.99 4.56 -1.73
C ASP A 51 -10.58 3.16 -1.70
N ASN A 52 -10.21 2.32 -2.66
CA ASN A 52 -10.68 0.93 -2.69
C ASN A 52 -10.11 0.13 -1.51
N ILE A 53 -8.85 0.34 -1.16
CA ILE A 53 -8.26 -0.27 0.04
C ILE A 53 -9.06 0.14 1.27
N LYS A 54 -9.31 1.43 1.42
CA LYS A 54 -10.10 1.96 2.54
C LYS A 54 -11.47 1.29 2.61
N ASP A 55 -12.19 1.26 1.50
CA ASP A 55 -13.54 0.72 1.46
C ASP A 55 -13.57 -0.77 1.79
N ARG A 56 -12.69 -1.55 1.20
CA ARG A 56 -12.64 -3.00 1.45
C ARG A 56 -12.26 -3.33 2.88
N VAL A 57 -11.31 -2.59 3.43
CA VAL A 57 -10.87 -2.78 4.82
C VAL A 57 -12.04 -2.50 5.78
N ARG A 58 -12.75 -1.40 5.58
CA ARG A 58 -13.92 -1.04 6.40
C ARG A 58 -15.06 -2.03 6.27
N GLU A 59 -15.35 -2.48 5.05
CA GLU A 59 -16.40 -3.48 4.80
C GLU A 59 -16.14 -4.80 5.54
N ASN A 60 -14.89 -5.10 5.80
CA ASN A 60 -14.50 -6.32 6.52
C ASN A 60 -14.30 -6.10 8.02
N GLY A 61 -14.71 -4.95 8.55
CA GLY A 61 -14.71 -4.69 9.98
C GLY A 61 -13.41 -4.15 10.55
N TYR A 62 -12.45 -3.81 9.71
CA TYR A 62 -11.19 -3.22 10.17
C TYR A 62 -11.25 -1.70 10.13
N GLU A 63 -10.45 -1.07 10.95
CA GLU A 63 -10.37 0.38 11.03
C GLU A 63 -9.18 0.93 10.22
N ILE A 64 -9.37 2.13 9.69
CA ILE A 64 -8.29 2.91 9.09
C ILE A 64 -7.73 3.81 10.19
N ARG A 65 -6.45 3.69 10.48
CA ARG A 65 -5.81 4.57 11.47
C ARG A 65 -5.63 5.98 10.91
N ALA A 66 -5.17 6.09 9.68
CA ALA A 66 -4.96 7.36 9.02
C ALA A 66 -4.86 7.18 7.50
N MET A 67 -5.23 8.23 6.77
CA MET A 67 -4.90 8.36 5.36
C MET A 67 -4.25 9.71 5.16
N GLU A 68 -3.13 9.75 4.46
CA GLU A 68 -2.41 10.99 4.17
C GLU A 68 -2.38 11.23 2.67
N GLY A 69 -2.72 12.44 2.28
CA GLY A 69 -2.79 12.88 0.91
C GLY A 69 -4.10 13.59 0.63
N ASN A 70 -4.08 14.51 -0.32
CA ASN A 70 -5.29 15.20 -0.80
C ASN A 70 -5.57 14.81 -2.24
N SER A 71 -6.59 15.39 -2.86
CA SER A 71 -7.03 15.03 -4.21
C SER A 71 -5.96 15.20 -5.30
N GLU A 72 -4.92 15.97 -5.04
CA GLU A 72 -3.84 16.22 -6.00
C GLU A 72 -2.56 15.45 -5.68
N SER A 73 -2.54 14.71 -4.58
CA SER A 73 -1.35 14.01 -4.14
C SER A 73 -0.98 12.88 -5.10
N ARG A 74 0.32 12.78 -5.37
CA ARG A 74 0.90 11.72 -6.21
C ARG A 74 1.42 10.55 -5.38
N TRP A 75 1.25 10.63 -4.08
CA TRP A 75 1.65 9.63 -3.11
C TRP A 75 0.62 9.68 -1.99
N VAL A 76 -0.14 8.61 -1.87
CA VAL A 76 -1.17 8.47 -0.83
C VAL A 76 -0.72 7.38 0.12
N LEU A 77 -0.78 7.66 1.41
CA LEU A 77 -0.45 6.68 2.44
C LEU A 77 -1.74 6.22 3.10
N VAL A 78 -1.90 4.91 3.19
CA VAL A 78 -3.03 4.29 3.91
C VAL A 78 -2.44 3.55 5.11
N ASP A 79 -2.69 4.05 6.31
CA ASP A 79 -2.18 3.48 7.54
C ASP A 79 -3.27 2.63 8.19
N LEU A 80 -3.05 1.32 8.24
CA LEU A 80 -3.96 0.34 8.81
C LEU A 80 -3.46 -0.17 10.16
N ASN A 81 -2.55 0.54 10.79
CA ASN A 81 -1.90 0.19 12.05
C ASN A 81 -0.79 -0.84 11.87
N SER A 82 -1.12 -2.12 11.72
CA SER A 82 -0.10 -3.17 11.50
C SER A 82 0.44 -3.21 10.07
N ILE A 83 -0.28 -2.60 9.12
CA ILE A 83 0.09 -2.54 7.72
C ILE A 83 0.05 -1.09 7.26
N VAL A 84 1.10 -0.65 6.59
CA VAL A 84 1.14 0.65 5.93
C VAL A 84 1.21 0.43 4.43
N VAL A 85 0.33 1.09 3.68
CA VAL A 85 0.30 0.97 2.22
C VAL A 85 0.70 2.30 1.61
N HIS A 86 1.72 2.27 0.76
CA HIS A 86 2.12 3.41 -0.06
C HIS A 86 1.58 3.21 -1.46
N VAL A 87 0.71 4.12 -1.89
CA VAL A 87 0.16 4.12 -3.24
C VAL A 87 0.72 5.34 -3.98
N PHE A 88 1.56 5.09 -4.97
CA PHE A 88 2.26 6.14 -5.71
C PHE A 88 1.70 6.31 -7.12
N MET A 89 1.84 7.50 -7.66
CA MET A 89 1.91 7.64 -9.11
C MET A 89 3.26 7.10 -9.56
N ASN A 90 3.33 6.42 -10.70
CA ASN A 90 4.56 5.75 -11.14
C ASN A 90 5.79 6.65 -11.14
N GLU A 91 5.67 7.89 -11.61
CA GLU A 91 6.78 8.84 -11.62
C GLU A 91 7.31 9.14 -10.23
N GLU A 92 6.40 9.32 -9.26
CA GLU A 92 6.78 9.59 -7.88
C GLU A 92 7.46 8.38 -7.25
N ARG A 93 6.96 7.17 -7.54
CA ARG A 93 7.58 5.93 -7.08
C ARG A 93 9.02 5.81 -7.55
N ASP A 94 9.23 6.08 -8.84
CA ASP A 94 10.56 6.01 -9.44
C ASP A 94 11.48 7.11 -8.91
N HIS A 95 10.93 8.24 -8.54
CA HIS A 95 11.69 9.36 -7.95
C HIS A 95 12.13 9.07 -6.52
N PHE A 96 11.23 8.63 -5.66
CA PHE A 96 11.53 8.40 -4.24
C PHE A 96 12.27 7.09 -3.97
N GLN A 97 11.99 6.05 -4.74
CA GLN A 97 12.69 4.77 -4.67
C GLN A 97 12.73 4.15 -3.26
N LEU A 98 11.55 4.05 -2.62
CA LEU A 98 11.46 3.40 -1.30
C LEU A 98 11.99 1.96 -1.34
N GLU A 99 11.89 1.28 -2.47
CA GLU A 99 12.38 -0.07 -2.65
C GLU A 99 13.89 -0.18 -2.35
N LYS A 100 14.64 0.86 -2.65
CA LYS A 100 16.08 0.90 -2.33
C LYS A 100 16.32 1.03 -0.84
N LEU A 101 15.50 1.82 -0.16
CA LEU A 101 15.60 2.00 1.29
C LEU A 101 15.32 0.69 2.02
N TYR A 102 14.39 -0.11 1.50
CA TYR A 102 13.95 -1.35 2.12
C TYR A 102 14.58 -2.60 1.51
N ALA A 103 15.60 -2.45 0.67
CA ALA A 103 16.17 -3.55 -0.12
C ALA A 103 16.63 -4.75 0.73
N ASP A 104 17.10 -4.51 1.95
CA ASP A 104 17.61 -5.56 2.82
C ASP A 104 16.53 -6.28 3.63
N LEU A 105 15.28 -5.81 3.57
CA LEU A 105 14.18 -6.46 4.27
C LEU A 105 13.62 -7.62 3.44
N PRO A 106 13.10 -8.65 4.10
CA PRO A 106 12.37 -9.70 3.38
C PRO A 106 11.22 -9.08 2.60
N HIS A 107 11.12 -9.45 1.32
CA HIS A 107 10.06 -8.91 0.46
C HIS A 107 9.69 -9.89 -0.63
N GLU A 108 8.49 -9.71 -1.17
CA GLU A 108 7.98 -10.55 -2.25
C GLU A 108 7.00 -9.78 -3.13
N ASP A 109 6.76 -10.32 -4.32
CA ASP A 109 5.72 -9.82 -5.22
C ASP A 109 4.37 -10.02 -4.53
N PHE A 110 3.53 -8.98 -4.53
CA PHE A 110 2.22 -9.00 -3.90
C PHE A 110 1.08 -9.09 -4.91
N SER A 111 1.36 -9.47 -6.14
CA SER A 111 0.35 -9.69 -7.18
C SER A 111 -0.50 -10.93 -6.86
N LEU A 112 -1.75 -10.89 -7.27
CA LEU A 112 -2.61 -12.07 -7.20
C LEU A 112 -2.31 -13.06 -8.30
#